data_958655a7f72e69e9f8ace9f243235b38
#
_entry.id   958655a7f72e69e9f8ace9f243235b38
#
_cell.length_a   1.000
_cell.length_b   1.000
_cell.length_c   1.000
_cell.angle_alpha   90.00
_cell.angle_beta   90.00
_cell.angle_gamma   90.00
#
_symmetry.space_group_name_H-M   'P 1'
#
loop_
_entity.id
_entity.type
_entity.pdbx_description
1 polymer ?
#
loop_
_entity_poly.entity_id
_entity_poly.type
_entity_poly.pdbx_seq_one_letter_code
_entity_poly.pdbx_strand_id
1 'polypeptide(L)'
;SLTTEIKRDRDPWAFRINLDERPRNLVLALNQDLWVTYDTENSGLHRAWTGGVNFNGIVFNNAHGVQPNSIGMPYIEDALEKSPWIIKADGVVRTVKAEYEGYLIKNNTIIIRYIIPINDAHDAIVEERPEFIRNSDGKPGLHREFEVYDLPKGFELSYSVRINHLASPEDFHTNGRLTIDKMKTNSSEWGSSFNLNGNIFLKRNGKTSLQTFFPIELYKLNKNMLEDGDAPIAASPINDLEMSGKDLIGSLGCVACHYIDKAMLGPSYNDVAKKYDNSDESKSYLIKKILTGSKGVWGERLMPPHPHINEETASEIVNFILGLDLLPEGEYLP
;
A
#
# COMPACT_ATOMS: atom_id res chain seq x y z
N SER A 1 19.93 14.44 1.08
CA SER A 1 18.87 13.81 0.28
C SER A 1 19.53 13.18 -0.94
N LEU A 2 19.67 11.85 -0.92
CA LEU A 2 20.16 11.08 -2.06
C LEU A 2 18.95 10.61 -2.85
N THR A 3 18.34 11.51 -3.60
CA THR A 3 17.47 11.11 -4.71
C THR A 3 18.39 10.65 -5.82
N THR A 4 18.65 9.37 -5.87
CA THR A 4 19.33 8.77 -7.01
C THR A 4 18.28 8.57 -8.08
N GLU A 5 18.20 9.47 -9.04
CA GLU A 5 17.44 9.26 -10.27
C GLU A 5 18.09 8.12 -11.03
N ILE A 6 17.56 6.92 -10.86
CA ILE A 6 18.05 5.76 -11.60
C ILE A 6 17.35 5.76 -12.95
N LYS A 7 17.98 6.34 -13.96
CA LYS A 7 17.60 6.15 -15.34
C LYS A 7 17.74 4.67 -15.68
N ARG A 8 16.62 3.99 -15.87
CA ARG A 8 16.60 2.60 -16.28
C ARG A 8 16.01 2.48 -17.66
N ASP A 9 16.88 2.18 -18.59
CA ASP A 9 16.51 1.61 -19.88
C ASP A 9 16.50 0.09 -19.83
N ARG A 10 16.48 -0.53 -18.61
CA ARG A 10 16.85 -1.93 -18.44
C ARG A 10 16.07 -2.62 -17.33
N ASP A 11 16.41 -3.87 -17.19
CA ASP A 11 16.00 -4.95 -16.31
C ASP A 11 15.22 -4.53 -15.08
N PRO A 12 14.09 -5.20 -14.81
CA PRO A 12 13.32 -4.93 -13.62
C PRO A 12 14.14 -5.22 -12.35
N TRP A 13 13.89 -4.47 -11.29
CA TRP A 13 14.47 -4.73 -9.98
C TRP A 13 13.46 -5.40 -9.08
N ALA A 14 13.98 -6.25 -8.20
CA ALA A 14 13.22 -6.89 -7.17
C ALA A 14 13.99 -6.82 -5.85
N PHE A 15 13.32 -6.44 -4.78
CA PHE A 15 13.89 -6.43 -3.44
C PHE A 15 12.80 -6.60 -2.39
N ARG A 16 13.21 -7.05 -1.19
CA ARG A 16 12.30 -7.25 -0.06
C ARG A 16 12.53 -6.19 0.98
N ILE A 17 11.48 -5.46 1.34
CA ILE A 17 11.49 -4.43 2.37
C ILE A 17 10.16 -4.37 3.10
N ASN A 18 10.16 -3.65 4.23
CA ASN A 18 8.94 -3.06 4.74
C ASN A 18 8.61 -1.86 3.88
N LEU A 19 7.40 -1.74 3.44
CA LEU A 19 6.91 -0.62 2.64
C LEU A 19 5.53 -0.21 3.12
N ASP A 20 5.33 1.10 3.30
CA ASP A 20 4.05 1.67 3.74
C ASP A 20 3.52 0.95 5.00
N GLU A 21 4.40 0.81 6.01
CA GLU A 21 4.15 0.11 7.29
C GLU A 21 3.82 -1.38 7.18
N ARG A 22 3.87 -1.96 5.98
CA ARG A 22 3.67 -3.39 5.77
C ARG A 22 4.98 -4.14 5.72
N PRO A 23 5.15 -5.18 6.56
CA PRO A 23 6.35 -6.01 6.55
C PRO A 23 6.36 -6.95 5.33
N ARG A 24 7.56 -7.41 5.00
CA ARG A 24 7.78 -8.52 4.06
C ARG A 24 7.24 -8.32 2.64
N ASN A 25 7.17 -7.08 2.17
CA ASN A 25 6.82 -6.82 0.79
C ASN A 25 7.93 -7.25 -0.19
N LEU A 26 7.55 -7.86 -1.29
CA LEU A 26 8.37 -7.97 -2.49
C LEU A 26 8.04 -6.78 -3.38
N VAL A 27 8.97 -5.83 -3.48
CA VAL A 27 8.82 -4.64 -4.32
C VAL A 27 9.53 -4.85 -5.63
N LEU A 28 8.84 -4.57 -6.73
CA LEU A 28 9.35 -4.69 -8.08
C LEU A 28 9.29 -3.33 -8.77
N ALA A 29 10.42 -2.85 -9.28
CA ALA A 29 10.46 -1.76 -10.23
C ALA A 29 10.44 -2.37 -11.62
N LEU A 30 9.26 -2.53 -12.21
CA LEU A 30 9.10 -3.17 -13.52
C LEU A 30 9.57 -2.26 -14.65
N ASN A 31 9.41 -0.96 -14.47
CA ASN A 31 9.85 0.08 -15.37
C ASN A 31 10.01 1.39 -14.58
N GLN A 32 10.60 2.44 -15.18
CA GLN A 32 10.63 3.77 -14.57
C GLN A 32 9.22 4.32 -14.27
N ASP A 33 8.22 3.85 -15.00
CA ASP A 33 6.84 4.32 -14.92
C ASP A 33 5.91 3.35 -14.19
N LEU A 34 6.42 2.22 -13.68
CA LEU A 34 5.60 1.26 -12.94
C LEU A 34 6.38 0.52 -11.87
N TRP A 35 5.90 0.70 -10.65
CA TRP A 35 6.28 -0.05 -9.48
C TRP A 35 5.11 -0.91 -9.03
N VAL A 36 5.39 -2.11 -8.54
CA VAL A 36 4.40 -2.98 -7.92
C VAL A 36 4.95 -3.59 -6.66
N THR A 37 4.09 -3.89 -5.70
CA THR A 37 4.48 -4.62 -4.50
C THR A 37 3.52 -5.77 -4.23
N TYR A 38 4.10 -6.88 -3.81
CA TYR A 38 3.41 -8.10 -3.42
C TYR A 38 3.57 -8.31 -1.92
N ASP A 39 2.47 -8.54 -1.24
CA ASP A 39 2.46 -9.04 0.12
C ASP A 39 2.86 -10.53 0.08
N THR A 40 4.03 -10.86 0.63
CA THR A 40 4.52 -12.26 0.61
C THR A 40 3.89 -13.13 1.70
N GLU A 41 3.17 -12.56 2.65
CA GLU A 41 2.43 -13.30 3.67
C GLU A 41 1.09 -13.82 3.14
N ASN A 42 0.36 -12.97 2.39
CA ASN A 42 -0.92 -13.34 1.77
C ASN A 42 -0.75 -13.74 0.29
N SER A 43 0.47 -13.68 -0.23
CA SER A 43 0.83 -14.14 -1.57
C SER A 43 0.01 -13.49 -2.69
N GLY A 44 -0.05 -12.16 -2.69
CA GLY A 44 -0.84 -11.40 -3.65
C GLY A 44 -0.32 -10.01 -3.96
N LEU A 45 -0.75 -9.46 -5.10
CA LEU A 45 -0.48 -8.07 -5.48
C LEU A 45 -1.18 -7.13 -4.50
N HIS A 46 -0.38 -6.31 -3.82
CA HIS A 46 -0.86 -5.34 -2.84
C HIS A 46 -1.06 -3.95 -3.46
N ARG A 47 -0.06 -3.46 -4.22
CA ARG A 47 -0.08 -2.10 -4.75
C ARG A 47 0.60 -2.00 -6.11
N ALA A 48 0.10 -1.11 -6.97
CA ALA A 48 0.76 -0.70 -8.22
C ALA A 48 0.69 0.82 -8.35
N TRP A 49 1.82 1.47 -8.69
CA TRP A 49 1.90 2.93 -8.79
C TRP A 49 3.01 3.39 -9.75
N THR A 50 2.95 4.65 -10.18
CA THR A 50 4.08 5.38 -10.79
C THR A 50 4.68 6.31 -9.73
N GLY A 51 6.00 6.39 -9.67
CA GLY A 51 6.69 7.26 -8.73
C GLY A 51 8.00 6.63 -8.29
N GLY A 52 7.99 5.90 -7.23
CA GLY A 52 9.19 5.28 -6.71
C GLY A 52 9.03 4.83 -5.26
N VAL A 53 10.16 4.66 -4.60
CA VAL A 53 10.23 4.33 -3.18
C VAL A 53 11.19 5.28 -2.50
N ASN A 54 10.73 5.90 -1.44
CA ASN A 54 11.60 6.60 -0.51
C ASN A 54 12.19 5.57 0.45
N PHE A 55 13.50 5.37 0.38
CA PHE A 55 14.21 4.39 1.21
C PHE A 55 14.67 4.94 2.57
N ASN A 56 14.19 6.09 2.99
CA ASN A 56 14.51 6.62 4.30
C ASN A 56 13.94 5.70 5.39
N GLY A 57 14.80 5.36 6.35
CA GLY A 57 14.38 4.62 7.54
C GLY A 57 14.77 3.15 7.58
N ILE A 58 14.04 2.39 8.37
CA ILE A 58 14.36 0.99 8.69
C ILE A 58 13.67 0.05 7.69
N VAL A 59 14.46 -0.60 6.86
CA VAL A 59 13.97 -1.46 5.79
C VAL A 59 13.57 -2.89 6.22
N PHE A 60 13.99 -3.33 7.42
CA PHE A 60 13.89 -4.74 7.81
C PHE A 60 12.77 -5.07 8.80
N ASN A 61 12.24 -4.08 9.49
CA ASN A 61 11.13 -4.29 10.42
C ASN A 61 10.25 -3.04 10.49
N ASN A 62 9.01 -3.24 10.86
CA ASN A 62 8.00 -2.20 11.02
C ASN A 62 7.80 -1.79 12.49
N ALA A 63 8.71 -2.18 13.38
CA ALA A 63 8.49 -2.01 14.81
C ALA A 63 8.73 -0.58 15.29
N HIS A 64 9.68 0.16 14.69
CA HIS A 64 10.07 1.48 15.17
C HIS A 64 10.73 2.34 14.09
N GLY A 65 10.50 3.64 14.17
CA GLY A 65 11.17 4.64 13.34
C GLY A 65 10.52 4.86 11.98
N VAL A 66 11.16 5.71 11.17
CA VAL A 66 10.74 5.98 9.80
C VAL A 66 10.86 4.71 8.97
N GLN A 67 9.86 4.45 8.15
CA GLN A 67 9.81 3.29 7.27
C GLN A 67 9.93 3.75 5.81
N PRO A 68 10.48 2.91 4.93
CA PRO A 68 10.36 3.13 3.50
C PRO A 68 8.89 3.26 3.08
N ASN A 69 8.62 4.19 2.20
CA ASN A 69 7.28 4.43 1.69
C ASN A 69 7.26 4.61 0.17
N SER A 70 6.14 4.25 -0.45
CA SER A 70 5.91 4.48 -1.86
C SER A 70 5.68 5.98 -2.12
N ILE A 71 6.14 6.46 -3.28
CA ILE A 71 5.95 7.84 -3.75
C ILE A 71 4.97 7.80 -4.91
N GLY A 72 3.86 8.49 -4.80
CA GLY A 72 2.81 8.56 -5.81
C GLY A 72 1.53 7.85 -5.42
N MET A 73 0.44 8.26 -6.05
CA MET A 73 -0.89 7.69 -5.84
C MET A 73 -1.02 6.30 -6.47
N PRO A 74 -1.62 5.33 -5.79
CA PRO A 74 -1.75 3.98 -6.33
C PRO A 74 -2.80 3.90 -7.44
N TYR A 75 -2.53 3.07 -8.45
CA TYR A 75 -3.53 2.59 -9.40
C TYR A 75 -4.31 1.39 -8.88
N ILE A 76 -3.60 0.54 -8.15
CA ILE A 76 -4.13 -0.64 -7.46
C ILE A 76 -3.67 -0.54 -6.02
N GLU A 77 -4.61 -0.72 -5.10
CA GLU A 77 -4.32 -0.87 -3.68
C GLU A 77 -5.31 -1.87 -3.08
N ASP A 78 -4.79 -3.01 -2.64
CA ASP A 78 -5.56 -4.05 -1.97
C ASP A 78 -4.97 -4.30 -0.58
N ALA A 79 -5.78 -4.14 0.43
CA ALA A 79 -5.37 -4.41 1.80
C ALA A 79 -4.94 -5.87 2.02
N LEU A 80 -5.36 -6.79 1.13
CA LEU A 80 -5.07 -8.22 1.23
C LEU A 80 -5.35 -8.78 2.64
N GLU A 81 -6.47 -8.41 3.23
CA GLU A 81 -6.92 -8.97 4.51
C GLU A 81 -7.06 -10.49 4.47
N LYS A 82 -7.24 -11.02 3.26
CA LYS A 82 -7.34 -12.47 2.97
C LYS A 82 -6.51 -12.79 1.73
N SER A 83 -6.03 -14.03 1.68
CA SER A 83 -5.37 -14.56 0.49
C SER A 83 -6.27 -14.42 -0.74
N PRO A 84 -5.73 -13.98 -1.89
CA PRO A 84 -6.51 -13.86 -3.13
C PRO A 84 -6.74 -15.19 -3.85
N TRP A 85 -6.22 -16.30 -3.34
CA TRP A 85 -6.28 -17.60 -3.97
C TRP A 85 -7.52 -18.38 -3.54
N ILE A 86 -8.27 -18.89 -4.52
CA ILE A 86 -9.53 -19.58 -4.31
C ILE A 86 -9.53 -20.88 -5.09
N ILE A 87 -9.88 -21.97 -4.41
CA ILE A 87 -10.07 -23.29 -5.00
C ILE A 87 -11.55 -23.65 -4.99
N LYS A 88 -11.98 -24.26 -6.09
CA LYS A 88 -13.30 -24.86 -6.20
C LYS A 88 -13.15 -26.32 -6.61
N ALA A 89 -13.83 -27.23 -5.90
CA ALA A 89 -13.93 -28.65 -6.20
C ALA A 89 -15.27 -29.17 -5.69
N ASP A 90 -15.94 -30.03 -6.46
CA ASP A 90 -17.21 -30.66 -6.10
C ASP A 90 -18.29 -29.69 -5.60
N GLY A 91 -18.33 -28.51 -6.20
CA GLY A 91 -19.24 -27.42 -5.81
C GLY A 91 -18.83 -26.64 -4.56
N VAL A 92 -17.79 -27.05 -3.84
CA VAL A 92 -17.26 -26.36 -2.66
C VAL A 92 -16.23 -25.33 -3.09
N VAL A 93 -16.37 -24.11 -2.58
CA VAL A 93 -15.43 -22.98 -2.81
C VAL A 93 -14.74 -22.64 -1.50
N ARG A 94 -13.43 -22.55 -1.51
CA ARG A 94 -12.65 -22.15 -0.34
C ARG A 94 -11.49 -21.24 -0.70
N THR A 95 -11.21 -20.24 0.14
CA THR A 95 -9.98 -19.47 0.11
C THR A 95 -8.86 -20.33 0.65
N VAL A 96 -7.69 -20.30 0.01
CA VAL A 96 -6.50 -21.00 0.45
C VAL A 96 -5.37 -20.01 0.68
N LYS A 97 -4.55 -20.28 1.68
CA LYS A 97 -3.33 -19.50 1.90
C LYS A 97 -2.23 -20.10 1.03
N ALA A 98 -1.88 -19.39 -0.04
CA ALA A 98 -0.73 -19.77 -0.84
C ALA A 98 0.57 -19.46 -0.08
N GLU A 99 1.61 -20.24 -0.35
CA GLU A 99 2.96 -19.98 0.15
C GLU A 99 3.77 -19.28 -0.93
N TYR A 100 4.34 -18.12 -0.61
CA TYR A 100 5.32 -17.45 -1.45
C TYR A 100 6.64 -18.21 -1.35
N GLU A 101 7.06 -18.90 -2.40
CA GLU A 101 8.30 -19.66 -2.43
C GLU A 101 9.51 -18.73 -2.72
N GLY A 102 9.33 -17.74 -3.58
CA GLY A 102 10.40 -16.84 -3.98
C GLY A 102 10.16 -16.18 -5.32
N TYR A 103 11.20 -15.54 -5.83
CA TYR A 103 11.23 -15.01 -7.19
C TYR A 103 12.57 -15.31 -7.86
N LEU A 104 12.56 -15.29 -9.18
CA LEU A 104 13.78 -15.33 -10.00
C LEU A 104 13.68 -14.28 -11.13
N ILE A 105 14.83 -13.86 -11.61
CA ILE A 105 14.95 -13.01 -12.80
C ILE A 105 15.57 -13.84 -13.91
N LYS A 106 14.84 -13.97 -15.01
CA LYS A 106 15.28 -14.71 -16.19
C LYS A 106 14.92 -13.96 -17.45
N ASN A 107 15.92 -13.69 -18.30
CA ASN A 107 15.73 -12.94 -19.54
C ASN A 107 14.97 -11.62 -19.32
N ASN A 108 15.38 -10.84 -18.34
CA ASN A 108 14.79 -9.56 -17.97
C ASN A 108 13.32 -9.62 -17.49
N THR A 109 12.82 -10.82 -17.22
CA THR A 109 11.47 -11.03 -16.68
C THR A 109 11.58 -11.54 -15.25
N ILE A 110 10.82 -10.92 -14.34
CA ILE A 110 10.64 -11.41 -12.97
C ILE A 110 9.58 -12.51 -13.00
N ILE A 111 9.88 -13.63 -12.36
CA ILE A 111 8.97 -14.75 -12.15
C ILE A 111 8.79 -14.94 -10.66
N ILE A 112 7.58 -14.76 -10.16
CA ILE A 112 7.22 -15.02 -8.77
C ILE A 112 6.59 -16.39 -8.70
N ARG A 113 6.98 -17.21 -7.71
CA ARG A 113 6.49 -18.56 -7.56
C ARG A 113 5.72 -18.74 -6.26
N TYR A 114 4.57 -19.41 -6.39
CA TYR A 114 3.67 -19.72 -5.29
C TYR A 114 3.39 -21.21 -5.25
N ILE A 115 3.29 -21.76 -4.04
CA ILE A 115 2.78 -23.10 -3.75
C ILE A 115 1.35 -22.95 -3.25
N ILE A 116 0.41 -23.60 -3.93
CA ILE A 116 -1.02 -23.53 -3.64
C ILE A 116 -1.47 -24.87 -3.04
N PRO A 117 -1.78 -24.96 -1.75
CA PRO A 117 -2.22 -26.21 -1.13
C PRO A 117 -3.60 -26.60 -1.65
N ILE A 118 -3.68 -27.66 -2.46
CA ILE A 118 -4.91 -28.14 -3.08
C ILE A 118 -5.64 -29.09 -2.14
N ASN A 119 -4.94 -30.04 -1.54
CA ASN A 119 -5.43 -30.97 -0.52
C ASN A 119 -4.23 -31.53 0.26
N ASP A 120 -4.47 -32.44 1.20
CA ASP A 120 -3.42 -33.01 2.06
C ASP A 120 -2.31 -33.77 1.28
N ALA A 121 -2.59 -34.13 0.03
CA ALA A 121 -1.68 -34.94 -0.78
C ALA A 121 -1.06 -34.21 -1.98
N HIS A 122 -1.58 -33.02 -2.33
CA HIS A 122 -1.20 -32.34 -3.57
C HIS A 122 -1.17 -30.84 -3.38
N ASP A 123 -0.11 -30.23 -3.90
CA ASP A 123 0.02 -28.80 -4.12
C ASP A 123 0.03 -28.51 -5.62
N ALA A 124 -0.51 -27.39 -6.03
CA ALA A 124 -0.28 -26.81 -7.35
C ALA A 124 0.80 -25.73 -7.27
N ILE A 125 1.52 -25.56 -8.35
CA ILE A 125 2.52 -24.49 -8.47
C ILE A 125 1.98 -23.43 -9.41
N VAL A 126 2.15 -22.17 -9.04
CA VAL A 126 1.81 -21.03 -9.91
C VAL A 126 3.03 -20.16 -10.06
N GLU A 127 3.39 -19.88 -11.31
CA GLU A 127 4.35 -18.84 -11.65
C GLU A 127 3.59 -17.61 -12.19
N GLU A 128 3.91 -16.45 -11.62
CA GLU A 128 3.37 -15.15 -12.05
C GLU A 128 4.48 -14.31 -12.65
N ARG A 129 4.22 -13.74 -13.83
CA ARG A 129 5.12 -12.84 -14.55
C ARG A 129 4.46 -11.46 -14.68
N PRO A 130 4.78 -10.53 -13.79
CA PRO A 130 4.34 -9.15 -13.93
C PRO A 130 5.23 -8.37 -14.88
N GLU A 131 4.63 -7.63 -15.81
CA GLU A 131 5.34 -6.83 -16.81
C GLU A 131 4.67 -5.47 -17.00
N PHE A 132 5.48 -4.45 -17.24
CA PHE A 132 4.99 -3.15 -17.67
C PHE A 132 4.54 -3.20 -19.12
N ILE A 133 3.38 -2.62 -19.41
CA ILE A 133 2.86 -2.46 -20.77
C ILE A 133 2.35 -1.05 -21.01
N ARG A 134 2.21 -0.68 -22.28
CA ARG A 134 1.48 0.51 -22.73
C ARG A 134 0.51 0.12 -23.83
N ASN A 135 -0.66 0.76 -23.84
CA ASN A 135 -1.56 0.63 -24.99
C ASN A 135 -1.24 1.66 -26.09
N SER A 136 -2.00 1.61 -27.21
CA SER A 136 -1.86 2.53 -28.33
C SER A 136 -2.04 4.01 -27.96
N ASP A 137 -2.82 4.29 -26.92
CA ASP A 137 -3.12 5.64 -26.46
C ASP A 137 -2.07 6.16 -25.46
N GLY A 138 -1.02 5.36 -25.19
CA GLY A 138 0.06 5.70 -24.28
C GLY A 138 -0.28 5.46 -22.80
N LYS A 139 -1.44 4.90 -22.47
CA LYS A 139 -1.77 4.56 -21.09
C LYS A 139 -0.78 3.52 -20.55
N PRO A 140 -0.17 3.75 -19.39
CA PRO A 140 0.64 2.74 -18.72
C PRO A 140 -0.26 1.62 -18.21
N GLY A 141 0.29 0.43 -18.08
CA GLY A 141 -0.46 -0.72 -17.61
C GLY A 141 0.41 -1.80 -17.01
N LEU A 142 -0.24 -2.73 -16.34
CA LEU A 142 0.34 -3.92 -15.76
C LEU A 142 -0.22 -5.15 -16.47
N HIS A 143 0.68 -5.93 -17.06
CA HIS A 143 0.39 -7.28 -17.54
C HIS A 143 0.82 -8.28 -16.47
N ARG A 144 -0.05 -9.23 -16.16
CA ARG A 144 0.24 -10.35 -15.26
C ARG A 144 -0.06 -11.65 -15.99
N GLU A 145 0.94 -12.49 -16.23
CA GLU A 145 0.75 -13.83 -16.76
C GLU A 145 0.90 -14.85 -15.63
N PHE A 146 -0.09 -15.69 -15.45
CA PHE A 146 -0.07 -16.81 -14.51
C PHE A 146 0.07 -18.12 -15.28
N GLU A 147 1.02 -18.94 -14.90
CA GLU A 147 1.20 -20.28 -15.42
C GLU A 147 1.01 -21.31 -14.30
N VAL A 148 0.08 -22.23 -14.48
CA VAL A 148 -0.33 -23.19 -13.46
C VAL A 148 0.20 -24.56 -13.80
N TYR A 149 0.85 -25.20 -12.83
CA TYR A 149 1.38 -26.55 -12.92
C TYR A 149 0.75 -27.44 -11.84
N ASP A 150 0.66 -28.72 -12.11
CA ASP A 150 0.27 -29.78 -11.16
C ASP A 150 -1.11 -29.61 -10.50
N LEU A 151 -2.01 -28.84 -11.14
CA LEU A 151 -3.40 -28.72 -10.66
C LEU A 151 -4.16 -30.01 -11.00
N PRO A 152 -4.68 -30.79 -10.01
CA PRO A 152 -5.36 -32.04 -10.26
C PRO A 152 -6.68 -31.86 -11.03
N LYS A 153 -7.15 -32.93 -11.68
CA LYS A 153 -8.49 -32.94 -12.30
C LYS A 153 -9.57 -32.75 -11.24
N GLY A 154 -10.64 -32.05 -11.61
CA GLY A 154 -11.77 -31.77 -10.70
C GLY A 154 -11.57 -30.50 -9.86
N PHE A 155 -10.37 -29.91 -9.85
CA PHE A 155 -10.12 -28.66 -9.17
C PHE A 155 -10.07 -27.48 -10.15
N GLU A 156 -10.70 -26.37 -9.79
CA GLU A 156 -10.56 -25.07 -10.43
C GLU A 156 -9.80 -24.16 -9.47
N LEU A 157 -8.79 -23.45 -9.98
CA LEU A 157 -8.03 -22.43 -9.26
C LEU A 157 -8.40 -21.06 -9.81
N SER A 158 -8.68 -20.12 -8.94
CA SER A 158 -8.92 -18.74 -9.33
C SER A 158 -8.17 -17.76 -8.42
N TYR A 159 -7.93 -16.58 -8.97
CA TYR A 159 -7.28 -15.45 -8.29
C TYR A 159 -8.30 -14.31 -8.17
N SER A 160 -8.49 -13.81 -6.95
CA SER A 160 -9.34 -12.65 -6.69
C SER A 160 -8.61 -11.38 -7.13
N VAL A 161 -9.28 -10.57 -7.96
CA VAL A 161 -8.77 -9.27 -8.42
C VAL A 161 -9.58 -8.15 -7.83
N ARG A 162 -8.89 -7.12 -7.37
CA ARG A 162 -9.45 -5.86 -6.91
C ARG A 162 -8.69 -4.73 -7.55
N ILE A 163 -9.37 -3.94 -8.34
CA ILE A 163 -8.79 -2.82 -9.07
C ILE A 163 -9.63 -1.59 -8.76
N ASN A 164 -9.00 -0.54 -8.25
CA ASN A 164 -9.70 0.58 -7.64
C ASN A 164 -9.89 1.76 -8.58
N HIS A 165 -9.04 1.89 -9.60
CA HIS A 165 -9.02 3.08 -10.47
C HIS A 165 -8.89 2.70 -11.94
N LEU A 166 -9.90 2.02 -12.50
CA LEU A 166 -10.02 1.89 -13.94
C LEU A 166 -10.67 3.16 -14.52
N ALA A 167 -10.13 3.69 -15.58
CA ALA A 167 -10.77 4.79 -16.29
C ALA A 167 -12.02 4.31 -17.06
N SER A 168 -11.97 3.06 -17.54
CA SER A 168 -13.05 2.39 -18.26
C SER A 168 -13.02 0.90 -17.98
N PRO A 169 -14.17 0.18 -18.00
CA PRO A 169 -14.18 -1.29 -17.97
C PRO A 169 -13.35 -1.93 -19.08
N GLU A 170 -13.19 -1.23 -20.21
CA GLU A 170 -12.40 -1.69 -21.36
C GLU A 170 -10.88 -1.59 -21.11
N ASP A 171 -10.44 -0.95 -20.02
CA ASP A 171 -9.03 -0.92 -19.61
C ASP A 171 -8.59 -2.21 -18.91
N PHE A 172 -9.50 -3.18 -18.73
CA PHE A 172 -9.21 -4.48 -18.15
C PHE A 172 -9.48 -5.61 -19.15
N HIS A 173 -8.46 -6.41 -19.44
CA HIS A 173 -8.54 -7.53 -20.36
C HIS A 173 -8.00 -8.82 -19.74
N THR A 174 -8.62 -9.95 -20.05
CA THR A 174 -8.10 -11.26 -19.66
C THR A 174 -8.44 -12.30 -20.71
N ASN A 175 -7.59 -13.31 -20.86
CA ASN A 175 -7.88 -14.51 -21.63
C ASN A 175 -8.43 -15.66 -20.76
N GLY A 176 -8.58 -15.41 -19.44
CA GLY A 176 -9.21 -16.32 -18.49
C GLY A 176 -10.71 -16.10 -18.39
N ARG A 177 -11.43 -17.07 -17.81
CA ARG A 177 -12.82 -16.87 -17.41
C ARG A 177 -12.86 -15.92 -16.22
N LEU A 178 -13.57 -14.81 -16.35
CA LEU A 178 -13.78 -13.81 -15.32
C LEU A 178 -15.18 -13.89 -14.75
N THR A 179 -15.33 -13.89 -13.44
CA THR A 179 -16.59 -13.59 -12.75
C THR A 179 -16.45 -12.24 -12.05
N ILE A 180 -17.37 -11.33 -12.31
CA ILE A 180 -17.42 -10.01 -11.68
C ILE A 180 -18.41 -10.08 -10.53
N ASP A 181 -17.91 -9.91 -9.31
CA ASP A 181 -18.75 -9.90 -8.10
C ASP A 181 -19.36 -8.51 -7.90
N LYS A 182 -18.61 -7.47 -8.22
CA LYS A 182 -19.04 -6.08 -8.08
C LYS A 182 -18.26 -5.17 -9.02
N MET A 183 -18.98 -4.29 -9.67
CA MET A 183 -18.43 -3.12 -10.35
C MET A 183 -19.11 -1.87 -9.80
N LYS A 184 -18.34 -0.91 -9.37
CA LYS A 184 -18.84 0.39 -8.88
C LYS A 184 -18.19 1.51 -9.64
N THR A 185 -18.97 2.52 -9.98
CA THR A 185 -18.48 3.80 -10.47
C THR A 185 -18.25 4.72 -9.29
N ASN A 186 -17.06 5.30 -9.22
CA ASN A 186 -16.74 6.37 -8.31
C ASN A 186 -16.57 7.66 -9.12
N SER A 187 -17.16 8.74 -8.66
CA SER A 187 -16.96 10.07 -9.24
C SER A 187 -16.13 10.89 -8.24
N SER A 188 -15.05 11.49 -8.74
CA SER A 188 -14.20 12.40 -8.00
C SER A 188 -13.98 13.66 -8.81
N GLU A 189 -13.34 14.67 -8.24
CA GLU A 189 -12.90 15.87 -8.97
C GLU A 189 -11.92 15.55 -10.11
N TRP A 190 -11.25 14.39 -10.05
CA TRP A 190 -10.32 13.88 -11.08
C TRP A 190 -11.04 13.06 -12.17
N GLY A 191 -12.37 13.03 -12.17
CA GLY A 191 -13.17 12.26 -13.13
C GLY A 191 -13.84 11.02 -12.54
N SER A 192 -14.49 10.27 -13.42
CA SER A 192 -15.10 8.98 -13.04
C SER A 192 -14.08 7.85 -13.11
N SER A 193 -14.08 6.99 -12.11
CA SER A 193 -13.30 5.76 -12.09
C SER A 193 -14.19 4.56 -11.76
N PHE A 194 -13.73 3.37 -12.13
CA PHE A 194 -14.43 2.12 -11.88
C PHE A 194 -13.62 1.25 -10.94
N ASN A 195 -14.28 0.70 -9.93
CA ASN A 195 -13.72 -0.35 -9.10
C ASN A 195 -14.24 -1.70 -9.58
N LEU A 196 -13.34 -2.61 -9.88
CA LEU A 196 -13.65 -3.96 -10.30
C LEU A 196 -13.24 -4.95 -9.21
N ASN A 197 -14.19 -5.72 -8.72
CA ASN A 197 -13.92 -6.87 -7.87
C ASN A 197 -14.45 -8.13 -8.58
N GLY A 198 -13.62 -9.15 -8.65
CA GLY A 198 -13.98 -10.37 -9.33
C GLY A 198 -12.95 -11.48 -9.15
N ASN A 199 -13.20 -12.61 -9.80
CA ASN A 199 -12.31 -13.75 -9.76
C ASN A 199 -11.93 -14.18 -11.17
N ILE A 200 -10.64 -14.35 -11.43
CA ILE A 200 -10.11 -14.88 -12.68
C ILE A 200 -9.78 -16.36 -12.48
N PHE A 201 -10.42 -17.21 -13.25
CA PHE A 201 -10.12 -18.65 -13.25
C PHE A 201 -8.90 -18.93 -14.10
N LEU A 202 -7.90 -19.51 -13.47
CA LEU A 202 -6.63 -19.84 -14.10
C LEU A 202 -6.75 -21.15 -14.89
N LYS A 203 -6.13 -21.18 -16.06
CA LYS A 203 -6.14 -22.39 -16.91
C LYS A 203 -5.30 -23.47 -16.26
N ARG A 204 -5.89 -24.63 -16.07
CA ARG A 204 -5.19 -25.80 -15.54
C ARG A 204 -4.06 -26.20 -16.48
N ASN A 205 -2.84 -26.32 -15.95
CA ASN A 205 -1.64 -26.65 -16.71
C ASN A 205 -1.46 -25.76 -17.95
N GLY A 206 -1.63 -24.47 -17.78
CA GLY A 206 -1.56 -23.50 -18.88
C GLY A 206 -1.46 -22.05 -18.40
N LYS A 207 -1.48 -21.14 -19.35
CA LYS A 207 -1.26 -19.72 -19.11
C LYS A 207 -2.54 -18.91 -19.13
N THR A 208 -2.71 -18.08 -18.13
CA THR A 208 -3.76 -17.08 -18.02
C THR A 208 -3.16 -15.71 -17.88
N SER A 209 -3.56 -14.79 -18.72
CA SER A 209 -3.09 -13.40 -18.69
C SER A 209 -4.20 -12.45 -18.29
N LEU A 210 -3.80 -11.39 -17.63
CA LEU A 210 -4.63 -10.23 -17.41
C LEU A 210 -3.81 -8.95 -17.67
N GLN A 211 -4.47 -7.96 -18.23
CA GLN A 211 -3.90 -6.65 -18.52
C GLN A 211 -4.80 -5.59 -17.90
N THR A 212 -4.20 -4.65 -17.21
CA THR A 212 -4.89 -3.52 -16.59
C THR A 212 -4.21 -2.26 -17.06
N PHE A 213 -4.93 -1.37 -17.74
CA PHE A 213 -4.42 -0.05 -18.12
C PHE A 213 -4.91 1.01 -17.15
N PHE A 214 -4.02 1.92 -16.79
CA PHE A 214 -4.26 2.90 -15.74
C PHE A 214 -4.67 4.26 -16.32
N PRO A 215 -5.43 5.07 -15.57
CA PRO A 215 -5.83 6.40 -16.02
C PRO A 215 -4.62 7.28 -16.37
N ILE A 216 -4.62 7.85 -17.54
CA ILE A 216 -3.52 8.70 -18.02
C ILE A 216 -3.36 9.96 -17.18
N GLU A 217 -4.45 10.49 -16.64
CA GLU A 217 -4.42 11.68 -15.80
C GLU A 217 -3.74 11.39 -14.45
N LEU A 218 -4.02 10.24 -13.85
CA LEU A 218 -3.36 9.81 -12.62
C LEU A 218 -1.85 9.52 -12.87
N TYR A 219 -1.51 8.97 -14.04
CA TYR A 219 -0.12 8.80 -14.45
C TYR A 219 0.61 10.14 -14.57
N LYS A 220 0.02 11.12 -15.26
CA LYS A 220 0.59 12.46 -15.38
C LYS A 220 0.76 13.15 -14.03
N LEU A 221 -0.24 13.03 -13.16
CA LEU A 221 -0.17 13.56 -11.80
C LEU A 221 1.03 12.98 -11.04
N ASN A 222 1.17 11.66 -11.04
CA ASN A 222 2.30 10.99 -10.39
C ASN A 222 3.66 11.41 -10.99
N LYS A 223 3.75 11.64 -12.30
CA LYS A 223 4.98 12.13 -12.94
C LYS A 223 5.32 13.57 -12.51
N ASN A 224 4.34 14.46 -12.47
CA ASN A 224 4.54 15.83 -12.02
C ASN A 224 5.02 15.89 -10.57
N MET A 225 4.47 15.05 -9.69
CA MET A 225 4.92 14.92 -8.29
C MET A 225 6.42 14.58 -8.16
N LEU A 226 6.99 13.89 -9.14
CA LEU A 226 8.41 13.55 -9.16
C LEU A 226 9.29 14.68 -9.70
N GLU A 227 8.78 15.48 -10.66
CA GLU A 227 9.54 16.53 -11.35
C GLU A 227 9.66 17.79 -10.50
N ASP A 228 8.67 18.12 -9.69
CA ASP A 228 8.63 19.34 -8.87
C ASP A 228 9.59 19.29 -7.64
N GLY A 229 10.26 18.16 -7.41
CA GLY A 229 11.21 17.99 -6.30
C GLY A 229 10.58 17.97 -4.91
N ASP A 230 9.32 18.31 -4.84
CA ASP A 230 8.42 18.11 -3.70
C ASP A 230 7.76 16.76 -3.88
N ALA A 231 8.55 15.66 -3.81
CA ALA A 231 7.93 14.36 -3.64
C ALA A 231 7.13 14.43 -2.35
N PRO A 232 5.80 14.48 -2.39
CA PRO A 232 5.02 14.36 -1.18
C PRO A 232 5.42 13.01 -0.60
N ILE A 233 6.04 13.04 0.54
CA ILE A 233 6.14 11.89 1.40
C ILE A 233 4.71 11.37 1.46
N ALA A 234 4.49 10.13 1.02
CA ALA A 234 3.18 9.57 0.74
C ALA A 234 2.17 9.87 1.86
N ALA A 235 1.63 11.05 1.82
CA ALA A 235 0.28 11.27 2.29
C ALA A 235 -0.58 11.10 1.03
N SER A 236 -1.53 10.19 1.04
CA SER A 236 -2.74 10.37 0.24
C SER A 236 -3.04 11.87 0.26
N PRO A 237 -3.49 12.52 -0.84
CA PRO A 237 -4.02 13.85 -0.70
C PRO A 237 -5.13 13.74 0.34
N ILE A 238 -4.72 14.00 1.56
CA ILE A 238 -5.64 14.28 2.63
C ILE A 238 -6.29 15.53 2.07
N ASN A 239 -7.56 15.45 1.71
CA ASN A 239 -8.39 16.63 1.70
C ASN A 239 -8.24 17.18 3.11
N ASP A 240 -7.31 18.11 3.31
CA ASP A 240 -6.96 18.75 4.59
C ASP A 240 -8.15 19.45 5.24
N LEU A 241 -9.30 19.44 4.59
CA LEU A 241 -10.51 20.15 5.01
C LEU A 241 -11.47 19.31 5.88
N GLU A 242 -11.24 18.00 6.09
CA GLU A 242 -12.20 17.20 6.88
C GLU A 242 -11.60 16.07 7.75
N MET A 243 -10.29 15.90 7.84
CA MET A 243 -9.72 14.89 8.75
C MET A 243 -9.60 15.44 10.16
N SER A 244 -10.20 14.75 11.12
CA SER A 244 -10.01 15.08 12.53
C SER A 244 -8.55 14.84 12.95
N GLY A 245 -8.07 15.56 13.96
CA GLY A 245 -6.71 15.33 14.51
C GLY A 245 -6.47 13.86 14.93
N LYS A 246 -7.54 13.12 15.28
CA LYS A 246 -7.50 11.68 15.57
C LYS A 246 -7.14 10.84 14.34
N ASP A 247 -7.77 11.15 13.21
CA ASP A 247 -7.53 10.44 11.95
C ASP A 247 -6.11 10.73 11.42
N LEU A 248 -5.65 11.98 11.58
CA LEU A 248 -4.28 12.39 11.27
C LEU A 248 -3.25 11.63 12.10
N ILE A 249 -3.47 11.47 13.40
CA ILE A 249 -2.61 10.66 14.29
C ILE A 249 -2.49 9.22 13.80
N GLY A 250 -3.60 8.63 13.37
CA GLY A 250 -3.62 7.26 12.83
C GLY A 250 -2.89 7.17 11.48
N SER A 251 -3.19 8.06 10.55
CA SER A 251 -2.66 8.04 9.18
C SER A 251 -1.17 8.40 9.09
N LEU A 252 -0.67 9.23 10.01
CA LEU A 252 0.73 9.66 10.06
C LEU A 252 1.63 8.77 10.94
N GLY A 253 1.12 7.62 11.40
CA GLY A 253 1.91 6.62 12.12
C GLY A 253 2.28 7.02 13.56
N CYS A 254 1.70 8.08 14.12
CA CYS A 254 1.99 8.54 15.49
C CYS A 254 1.65 7.49 16.55
N VAL A 255 0.67 6.63 16.25
CA VAL A 255 0.23 5.50 17.11
C VAL A 255 1.31 4.45 17.33
N ALA A 256 2.36 4.43 16.50
CA ALA A 256 3.50 3.52 16.69
C ALA A 256 4.29 3.82 17.97
N CYS A 257 4.24 5.06 18.46
CA CYS A 257 4.98 5.50 19.65
C CYS A 257 4.09 6.02 20.76
N HIS A 258 2.86 6.46 20.45
CA HIS A 258 1.94 7.09 21.38
C HIS A 258 0.57 6.40 21.37
N TYR A 259 0.09 5.99 22.53
CA TYR A 259 -1.32 5.61 22.71
C TYR A 259 -2.10 6.75 23.37
N ILE A 260 -3.42 6.69 23.29
CA ILE A 260 -4.28 7.70 23.92
C ILE A 260 -4.16 7.65 25.45
N ASP A 261 -4.22 6.46 26.01
CA ASP A 261 -4.44 6.21 27.44
C ASP A 261 -3.22 5.65 28.19
N LYS A 262 -2.19 5.20 27.50
CA LYS A 262 -0.99 4.62 28.13
C LYS A 262 0.29 5.04 27.44
N ALA A 263 1.34 5.23 28.23
CA ALA A 263 2.68 5.44 27.69
C ALA A 263 3.22 4.17 27.04
N MET A 264 3.93 4.34 25.90
CA MET A 264 4.62 3.26 25.22
C MET A 264 6.09 3.65 24.96
N LEU A 265 6.46 4.03 23.77
CA LEU A 265 7.78 4.59 23.46
C LEU A 265 7.83 6.09 23.79
N GLY A 266 6.72 6.79 23.59
CA GLY A 266 6.45 8.15 23.99
C GLY A 266 5.38 8.23 25.09
N PRO A 267 5.09 9.43 25.62
CA PRO A 267 4.00 9.65 26.57
C PRO A 267 2.65 9.31 25.95
N SER A 268 1.66 8.97 26.79
CA SER A 268 0.28 8.92 26.30
C SER A 268 -0.21 10.32 25.91
N TYR A 269 -1.17 10.40 24.99
CA TYR A 269 -1.77 11.70 24.65
C TYR A 269 -2.51 12.33 25.82
N ASN A 270 -3.11 11.50 26.69
CA ASN A 270 -3.72 11.98 27.94
C ASN A 270 -2.68 12.60 28.88
N ASP A 271 -1.48 12.04 28.96
CA ASP A 271 -0.42 12.65 29.78
C ASP A 271 0.07 13.97 29.18
N VAL A 272 0.12 14.07 27.84
CA VAL A 272 0.46 15.34 27.16
C VAL A 272 -0.63 16.38 27.44
N ALA A 273 -1.90 16.04 27.27
CA ALA A 273 -3.03 16.93 27.54
C ALA A 273 -3.06 17.43 28.99
N LYS A 274 -2.75 16.55 29.96
CA LYS A 274 -2.67 16.93 31.38
C LYS A 274 -1.49 17.83 31.70
N LYS A 275 -0.41 17.75 30.93
CA LYS A 275 0.83 18.51 31.19
C LYS A 275 0.81 19.89 30.57
N TYR A 276 0.16 20.08 29.45
CA TYR A 276 0.11 21.32 28.68
C TYR A 276 -1.30 21.85 28.59
N ASP A 277 -1.48 23.13 28.88
CA ASP A 277 -2.77 23.79 28.72
C ASP A 277 -3.08 24.09 27.24
N ASN A 278 -4.31 24.51 26.96
CA ASN A 278 -4.76 24.83 25.60
C ASN A 278 -4.41 26.26 25.15
N SER A 279 -3.28 26.81 25.65
CA SER A 279 -2.79 28.13 25.26
C SER A 279 -2.06 28.09 23.91
N ASP A 280 -1.99 29.24 23.23
CA ASP A 280 -1.25 29.38 21.97
C ASP A 280 0.26 29.09 22.16
N GLU A 281 0.79 29.37 23.35
CA GLU A 281 2.17 29.07 23.69
C GLU A 281 2.42 27.56 23.76
N SER A 282 1.56 26.82 24.45
CA SER A 282 1.61 25.33 24.52
C SER A 282 1.43 24.72 23.14
N LYS A 283 0.48 25.20 22.34
CA LYS A 283 0.28 24.75 20.96
C LYS A 283 1.51 24.93 20.10
N SER A 284 2.05 26.14 20.06
CA SER A 284 3.26 26.43 19.27
C SER A 284 4.45 25.58 19.72
N TYR A 285 4.59 25.35 21.02
CA TYR A 285 5.64 24.49 21.58
C TYR A 285 5.46 23.03 21.10
N LEU A 286 4.26 22.47 21.18
CA LEU A 286 3.99 21.08 20.79
C LEU A 286 4.10 20.88 19.28
N ILE A 287 3.60 21.84 18.47
CA ILE A 287 3.78 21.84 17.01
C ILE A 287 5.26 21.76 16.67
N LYS A 288 6.08 22.61 17.30
CA LYS A 288 7.53 22.60 17.10
C LYS A 288 8.13 21.23 17.46
N LYS A 289 7.62 20.55 18.53
CA LYS A 289 8.11 19.22 18.93
C LYS A 289 7.77 18.14 17.89
N ILE A 290 6.63 18.23 17.26
CA ILE A 290 6.26 17.35 16.15
C ILE A 290 7.22 17.57 14.97
N LEU A 291 7.39 18.81 14.54
CA LEU A 291 8.17 19.13 13.34
C LEU A 291 9.67 18.86 13.51
N THR A 292 10.25 19.20 14.68
CA THR A 292 11.70 19.15 14.88
C THR A 292 12.18 17.99 15.76
N GLY A 293 11.26 17.21 16.31
CA GLY A 293 11.58 16.17 17.28
C GLY A 293 11.90 16.71 18.68
N SER A 294 12.08 15.81 19.64
CA SER A 294 12.32 16.19 21.03
C SER A 294 13.01 15.08 21.83
N LYS A 295 13.79 15.48 22.84
CA LYS A 295 14.41 14.60 23.83
C LYS A 295 14.37 15.24 25.19
N GLY A 296 14.34 14.43 26.24
CA GLY A 296 14.53 14.86 27.63
C GLY A 296 13.27 15.29 28.37
N VAL A 297 12.19 15.69 27.70
CA VAL A 297 10.94 16.16 28.34
C VAL A 297 10.16 15.04 29.01
N TRP A 298 10.18 13.85 28.38
CA TRP A 298 9.49 12.64 28.79
C TRP A 298 10.44 11.45 29.00
N GLY A 299 11.70 11.72 29.33
CA GLY A 299 12.76 10.74 29.52
C GLY A 299 13.82 10.80 28.42
N GLU A 300 14.71 9.81 28.40
CA GLU A 300 15.87 9.78 27.53
C GLU A 300 15.58 9.39 26.06
N ARG A 301 14.38 8.90 25.79
CA ARG A 301 13.98 8.47 24.44
C ARG A 301 13.80 9.67 23.52
N LEU A 302 14.29 9.53 22.30
CA LEU A 302 14.15 10.54 21.25
C LEU A 302 12.81 10.37 20.53
N MET A 303 12.03 11.43 20.46
CA MET A 303 10.96 11.58 19.47
C MET A 303 11.61 12.09 18.18
N PRO A 304 11.55 11.33 17.07
CA PRO A 304 12.15 11.78 15.82
C PRO A 304 11.42 13.01 15.27
N PRO A 305 12.09 13.85 14.45
CA PRO A 305 11.44 14.94 13.73
C PRO A 305 10.52 14.40 12.64
N HIS A 306 9.43 15.11 12.39
CA HIS A 306 8.47 14.83 11.32
C HIS A 306 8.43 15.98 10.29
N PRO A 307 9.52 16.21 9.52
CA PRO A 307 9.62 17.34 8.60
C PRO A 307 8.66 17.30 7.42
N HIS A 308 8.00 16.17 7.23
CA HIS A 308 6.97 15.95 6.21
C HIS A 308 5.58 16.43 6.63
N ILE A 309 5.38 16.72 7.91
CA ILE A 309 4.13 17.28 8.41
C ILE A 309 4.24 18.80 8.30
N ASN A 310 3.25 19.46 7.67
CA ASN A 310 3.20 20.92 7.67
C ASN A 310 2.66 21.45 9.01
N GLU A 311 2.80 22.74 9.24
CA GLU A 311 2.41 23.39 10.50
C GLU A 311 0.92 23.32 10.76
N GLU A 312 0.10 23.38 9.71
CA GLU A 312 -1.36 23.28 9.77
C GLU A 312 -1.81 21.88 10.24
N THR A 313 -1.30 20.82 9.61
CA THR A 313 -1.55 19.43 10.02
C THR A 313 -1.06 19.16 11.45
N ALA A 314 0.11 19.68 11.82
CA ALA A 314 0.61 19.58 13.20
C ALA A 314 -0.29 20.30 14.19
N SER A 315 -0.86 21.43 13.79
CA SER A 315 -1.83 22.19 14.60
C SER A 315 -3.11 21.40 14.88
N GLU A 316 -3.68 20.74 13.86
CA GLU A 316 -4.86 19.89 14.03
C GLU A 316 -4.60 18.72 14.97
N ILE A 317 -3.44 18.08 14.85
CA ILE A 317 -3.00 17.00 15.77
C ILE A 317 -2.92 17.54 17.21
N VAL A 318 -2.28 18.70 17.41
CA VAL A 318 -2.10 19.29 18.73
C VAL A 318 -3.45 19.73 19.32
N ASN A 319 -4.34 20.31 18.53
CA ASN A 319 -5.69 20.67 18.97
C ASN A 319 -6.48 19.45 19.45
N PHE A 320 -6.40 18.33 18.73
CA PHE A 320 -7.01 17.08 19.17
C PHE A 320 -6.43 16.58 20.49
N ILE A 321 -5.09 16.55 20.62
CA ILE A 321 -4.41 16.07 21.82
C ILE A 321 -4.80 16.92 23.04
N LEU A 322 -4.73 18.24 22.93
CA LEU A 322 -5.08 19.14 24.04
C LEU A 322 -6.59 19.17 24.33
N GLY A 323 -7.42 18.76 23.38
CA GLY A 323 -8.85 18.58 23.57
C GLY A 323 -9.20 17.34 24.42
N LEU A 324 -8.31 16.39 24.59
CA LEU A 324 -8.55 15.17 25.38
C LEU A 324 -8.76 15.45 26.87
N ASP A 325 -8.15 16.50 27.42
CA ASP A 325 -8.31 16.90 28.83
C ASP A 325 -9.69 17.53 29.14
N LEU A 326 -10.44 17.88 28.10
CA LEU A 326 -11.79 18.46 28.21
C LEU A 326 -12.90 17.41 28.24
N LEU A 327 -12.56 16.13 28.06
CA LEU A 327 -13.52 15.03 28.05
C LEU A 327 -13.72 14.45 29.46
N PRO A 328 -14.98 14.17 29.89
CA PRO A 328 -15.23 13.47 31.15
C PRO A 328 -14.55 12.10 31.17
N GLU A 329 -14.00 11.69 32.32
CA GLU A 329 -13.40 10.37 32.47
C GLU A 329 -14.43 9.27 32.11
N GLY A 330 -14.16 8.51 31.04
CA GLY A 330 -14.95 7.35 30.63
C GLY A 330 -15.74 7.47 29.32
N GLU A 331 -15.74 8.60 28.62
CA GLU A 331 -16.32 8.70 27.28
C GLU A 331 -15.25 8.51 26.19
N TYR A 332 -15.34 7.37 25.49
CA TYR A 332 -14.63 7.17 24.23
C TYR A 332 -15.44 7.82 23.11
N LEU A 333 -14.83 8.75 22.38
CA LEU A 333 -15.42 9.24 21.14
C LEU A 333 -15.54 8.08 20.12
N PRO A 334 -16.66 7.98 19.40
CA PRO A 334 -16.93 6.92 18.45
C PRO A 334 -15.98 6.90 17.27
#